data_c81648c89cdcfa691081b691c780008e
#
_entry.id   c81648c89cdcfa691081b691c780008e
#
_cell.length_a   1.000
_cell.length_b   1.000
_cell.length_c   1.000
_cell.angle_alpha   90.00
_cell.angle_beta   90.00
_cell.angle_gamma   90.00
#
_symmetry.space_group_name_H-M   'P 1'
#
loop_
_entity.id
_entity.type
_entity.pdbx_description
1 polymer ?
#
loop_
_entity_poly.entity_id
_entity_poly.type
_entity_poly.pdbx_seq_one_letter_code
_entity_poly.pdbx_strand_id
1 'polypeptide(L)'
;KVFDAATEAIKQGGTRRGANMAILSVEHPDIEEFIRVKADMVTLTNFNISVAVNERFMEAVERDEEFSLANPRTRRAVGKRRAREVFRRIVENAWGNGDPGLVFIDRVNRDNPTPRLGAIEATNPCGEQPLLPYESCNLGSLNLSRFVKDGAAPAVDWKALAETIPVCVRFLDDVIDVNHYPIPEIEEMTLKTRKIGLGVMGWADLLFQLRLPYDSDEALKLGERMMAFIQEKADAASEELARERGVFPAWEDSIYATGRHRRMLRNSTRTTVAPTGTLSIIADCSGGIEPVFSLAFTRQHFLNPRHPKTATKLTEVNKHFERAAREGGFYSKKLIDTLAAGAALRDQPKVPDWAKAVFVSAHDVSAEWHVQMQAAFQRHTDNAVSKTINFRQEATPDDVERAYLLAYHEGCKGITIYRDKSREMQVLSHTTVKGPEQQEAIAAEQSLGVAAGPPSLRPGQPYRRRLPDQRNSVTHKFEVGGQEGYVTVGLYDDGSPGEVFVTISKEGSTIRGLMDSVAVLTSLALQYGVPLEDLARKFEGTRFEPYGVTNNADLRRATSLVDYIFRWLEQRFGEGKRVQAKPAMGRGRRKGASLPASGDISTGVACPDCGSVLMFAEGCLTCRSCGYERCA
;
A
#
# COMPACT_ATOMS: atom_id res chain seq x y z
N LYS A 1 -5.23 14.06 -11.12
CA LYS A 1 -3.99 14.77 -10.74
C LYS A 1 -4.08 15.39 -9.33
N VAL A 2 -5.15 16.16 -8.97
CA VAL A 2 -5.27 16.78 -7.62
C VAL A 2 -5.29 15.70 -6.53
N PHE A 3 -6.18 14.72 -6.61
CA PHE A 3 -6.25 13.61 -5.63
C PHE A 3 -4.98 12.76 -5.62
N ASP A 4 -4.34 12.54 -6.76
CA ASP A 4 -3.09 11.80 -6.87
C ASP A 4 -1.94 12.52 -6.14
N ALA A 5 -1.81 13.83 -6.35
CA ALA A 5 -0.84 14.66 -5.65
C ALA A 5 -1.12 14.75 -4.13
N ALA A 6 -2.38 14.87 -3.74
CA ALA A 6 -2.77 14.84 -2.33
C ALA A 6 -2.41 13.51 -1.66
N THR A 7 -2.67 12.39 -2.34
CA THR A 7 -2.34 11.06 -1.84
C THR A 7 -0.83 10.83 -1.75
N GLU A 8 -0.04 11.38 -2.68
CA GLU A 8 1.43 11.34 -2.62
C GLU A 8 1.97 12.10 -1.40
N ALA A 9 1.34 13.22 -1.04
CA ALA A 9 1.73 14.02 0.13
C ALA A 9 1.33 13.36 1.46
N ILE A 10 0.23 12.61 1.50
CA ILE A 10 -0.28 11.98 2.72
C ILE A 10 0.30 10.57 2.85
N LYS A 11 1.33 10.43 3.72
CA LYS A 11 1.91 9.13 4.08
C LYS A 11 1.50 8.77 5.49
N GLN A 12 0.60 7.80 5.65
CA GLN A 12 0.18 7.30 6.96
C GLN A 12 1.37 6.65 7.69
N GLY A 13 1.67 7.12 8.90
CA GLY A 13 2.79 6.62 9.69
C GLY A 13 4.17 6.83 9.04
N GLY A 14 4.30 7.73 8.05
CA GLY A 14 5.55 8.05 7.37
C GLY A 14 6.06 7.01 6.38
N THR A 15 5.47 5.83 6.31
CA THR A 15 5.96 4.70 5.48
C THR A 15 4.94 4.15 4.51
N ARG A 16 3.63 4.17 4.84
CA ARG A 16 2.58 3.63 3.97
C ARG A 16 2.01 4.72 3.06
N ARG A 17 2.07 4.50 1.75
CA ARG A 17 1.38 5.34 0.76
C ARG A 17 -0.14 5.20 0.92
N GLY A 18 -0.86 6.30 0.76
CA GLY A 18 -2.28 6.27 0.46
C GLY A 18 -2.52 5.61 -0.90
N ALA A 19 -3.68 5.01 -1.08
CA ALA A 19 -4.09 4.45 -2.36
C ALA A 19 -5.54 4.84 -2.65
N ASN A 20 -5.83 5.11 -3.92
CA ASN A 20 -7.17 5.43 -4.39
C ASN A 20 -7.66 4.35 -5.35
N MET A 21 -8.96 4.20 -5.48
CA MET A 21 -9.61 3.47 -6.55
C MET A 21 -10.40 4.44 -7.42
N ALA A 22 -10.28 4.29 -8.73
CA ALA A 22 -11.18 4.91 -9.68
C ALA A 22 -11.88 3.83 -10.50
N ILE A 23 -13.21 3.89 -10.52
CA ILE A 23 -14.05 2.97 -11.30
C ILE A 23 -14.89 3.79 -12.28
N LEU A 24 -14.93 3.34 -13.54
CA LEU A 24 -15.80 3.93 -14.54
C LEU A 24 -16.66 2.85 -15.18
N SER A 25 -17.95 3.16 -15.35
CA SER A 25 -18.86 2.27 -16.09
C SER A 25 -18.40 2.09 -17.53
N VAL A 26 -18.44 0.87 -18.03
CA VAL A 26 -18.15 0.57 -19.43
C VAL A 26 -19.06 1.32 -20.42
N GLU A 27 -20.25 1.71 -19.96
CA GLU A 27 -21.22 2.51 -20.76
C GLU A 27 -20.90 4.01 -20.79
N HIS A 28 -19.87 4.48 -20.05
CA HIS A 28 -19.51 5.89 -20.03
C HIS A 28 -18.93 6.35 -21.37
N PRO A 29 -19.25 7.56 -21.88
CA PRO A 29 -18.71 8.07 -23.14
C PRO A 29 -17.18 8.10 -23.21
N ASP A 30 -16.52 8.38 -22.10
CA ASP A 30 -15.06 8.52 -22.00
C ASP A 30 -14.35 7.20 -21.65
N ILE A 31 -15.04 6.06 -21.77
CA ILE A 31 -14.50 4.76 -21.35
C ILE A 31 -13.19 4.40 -22.06
N GLU A 32 -13.04 4.74 -23.32
CA GLU A 32 -11.84 4.43 -24.08
C GLU A 32 -10.62 5.24 -23.63
N GLU A 33 -10.82 6.48 -23.18
CA GLU A 33 -9.78 7.31 -22.57
C GLU A 33 -9.40 6.76 -21.19
N PHE A 34 -10.40 6.39 -20.37
CA PHE A 34 -10.19 5.81 -19.06
C PHE A 34 -9.40 4.51 -19.10
N ILE A 35 -9.69 3.61 -20.05
CA ILE A 35 -8.95 2.34 -20.21
C ILE A 35 -7.46 2.58 -20.41
N ARG A 36 -7.09 3.66 -21.12
CA ARG A 36 -5.69 3.98 -21.48
C ARG A 36 -5.00 4.96 -20.53
N VAL A 37 -5.70 5.49 -19.53
CA VAL A 37 -5.18 6.59 -18.69
C VAL A 37 -3.87 6.27 -17.95
N LYS A 38 -3.55 4.99 -17.73
CA LYS A 38 -2.32 4.53 -17.09
C LYS A 38 -1.34 3.83 -18.04
N ALA A 39 -1.55 3.92 -19.35
CA ALA A 39 -0.70 3.25 -20.35
C ALA A 39 0.76 3.78 -20.33
N ASP A 40 0.99 4.99 -19.84
CA ASP A 40 2.32 5.61 -19.69
C ASP A 40 3.08 5.16 -18.41
N MET A 41 2.45 4.39 -17.53
CA MET A 41 2.98 3.88 -16.25
C MET A 41 3.50 4.96 -15.25
N VAL A 42 3.35 6.25 -15.56
CA VAL A 42 3.77 7.38 -14.71
C VAL A 42 2.60 8.24 -14.24
N THR A 43 1.45 8.18 -14.92
CA THR A 43 0.24 8.91 -14.58
C THR A 43 -0.58 8.12 -13.55
N LEU A 44 -1.14 8.80 -12.54
CA LEU A 44 -2.02 8.24 -11.51
C LEU A 44 -1.41 7.04 -10.77
N THR A 45 -0.16 7.13 -10.35
CA THR A 45 0.58 6.04 -9.69
C THR A 45 -0.01 5.65 -8.33
N ASN A 46 -0.80 6.53 -7.68
CA ASN A 46 -1.50 6.26 -6.43
C ASN A 46 -2.96 5.78 -6.65
N PHE A 47 -3.36 5.55 -7.91
CA PHE A 47 -4.67 5.02 -8.26
C PHE A 47 -4.56 3.60 -8.80
N ASN A 48 -5.40 2.72 -8.27
CA ASN A 48 -5.85 1.53 -8.99
C ASN A 48 -7.06 1.93 -9.82
N ILE A 49 -7.18 1.40 -11.02
CA ILE A 49 -8.32 1.67 -11.89
C ILE A 49 -9.02 0.37 -12.28
N SER A 50 -10.34 0.42 -12.35
CA SER A 50 -11.15 -0.72 -12.79
C SER A 50 -12.32 -0.25 -13.66
N VAL A 51 -12.71 -1.09 -14.61
CA VAL A 51 -13.92 -0.87 -15.42
C VAL A 51 -15.06 -1.64 -14.77
N ALA A 52 -16.15 -0.94 -14.45
CA ALA A 52 -17.40 -1.56 -14.04
C ALA A 52 -18.13 -2.09 -15.27
N VAL A 53 -18.20 -3.41 -15.41
CA VAL A 53 -18.92 -4.10 -16.48
C VAL A 53 -20.21 -4.70 -15.95
N ASN A 54 -21.26 -4.63 -16.74
CA ASN A 54 -22.56 -5.23 -16.44
C ASN A 54 -22.78 -6.51 -17.27
N GLU A 55 -23.80 -7.30 -16.90
CA GLU A 55 -24.13 -8.55 -17.58
C GLU A 55 -24.43 -8.31 -19.06
N ARG A 56 -25.15 -7.24 -19.40
CA ARG A 56 -25.48 -6.88 -20.77
C ARG A 56 -24.23 -6.64 -21.63
N PHE A 57 -23.21 -5.98 -21.09
CA PHE A 57 -21.95 -5.78 -21.80
C PHE A 57 -21.23 -7.11 -22.01
N MET A 58 -21.14 -7.96 -20.98
CA MET A 58 -20.46 -9.25 -21.08
C MET A 58 -21.16 -10.18 -22.09
N GLU A 59 -22.48 -10.22 -22.11
CA GLU A 59 -23.24 -10.94 -23.14
C GLU A 59 -22.96 -10.39 -24.56
N ALA A 60 -22.89 -9.06 -24.71
CA ALA A 60 -22.57 -8.44 -25.99
C ALA A 60 -21.12 -8.77 -26.42
N VAL A 61 -20.18 -8.91 -25.50
CA VAL A 61 -18.80 -9.39 -25.79
C VAL A 61 -18.84 -10.80 -26.36
N GLU A 62 -19.59 -11.71 -25.75
CA GLU A 62 -19.67 -13.12 -26.20
C GLU A 62 -20.35 -13.25 -27.56
N ARG A 63 -21.41 -12.47 -27.81
CA ARG A 63 -22.17 -12.48 -29.06
C ARG A 63 -21.57 -11.59 -30.14
N ASP A 64 -20.48 -10.89 -29.86
CA ASP A 64 -19.85 -9.89 -30.73
C ASP A 64 -20.83 -8.80 -31.19
N GLU A 65 -21.66 -8.28 -30.25
CA GLU A 65 -22.68 -7.28 -30.52
C GLU A 65 -22.22 -5.87 -30.15
N GLU A 66 -23.01 -4.87 -30.55
CA GLU A 66 -22.83 -3.49 -30.12
C GLU A 66 -23.53 -3.25 -28.81
N PHE A 67 -22.92 -2.38 -27.98
CA PHE A 67 -23.54 -1.80 -26.80
C PHE A 67 -23.59 -0.28 -26.89
N SER A 68 -24.50 0.34 -26.11
CA SER A 68 -24.70 1.79 -26.13
C SER A 68 -23.88 2.46 -25.06
N LEU A 69 -23.24 3.58 -25.42
CA LEU A 69 -22.68 4.53 -24.45
C LEU A 69 -23.79 5.47 -23.99
N ALA A 70 -23.84 5.77 -22.69
CA ALA A 70 -24.88 6.58 -22.07
C ALA A 70 -24.29 7.80 -21.33
N ASN A 71 -24.88 8.95 -21.56
CA ASN A 71 -24.53 10.14 -20.78
C ASN A 71 -24.90 9.90 -19.30
N PRO A 72 -23.97 10.00 -18.33
CA PRO A 72 -24.22 9.63 -16.94
C PRO A 72 -25.30 10.51 -16.26
N ARG A 73 -25.45 11.77 -16.70
CA ARG A 73 -26.42 12.70 -16.14
C ARG A 73 -27.82 12.51 -16.71
N THR A 74 -27.94 12.34 -18.03
CA THR A 74 -29.24 12.30 -18.72
C THR A 74 -29.72 10.88 -19.01
N ARG A 75 -28.86 9.88 -18.85
CA ARG A 75 -29.08 8.45 -19.19
C ARG A 75 -29.43 8.22 -20.66
N ARG A 76 -29.29 9.23 -21.54
CA ARG A 76 -29.55 9.10 -22.97
C ARG A 76 -28.34 8.48 -23.67
N ALA A 77 -28.61 7.61 -24.63
CA ALA A 77 -27.57 7.06 -25.50
C ALA A 77 -26.88 8.19 -26.30
N VAL A 78 -25.55 8.20 -26.32
CA VAL A 78 -24.72 9.18 -27.02
C VAL A 78 -23.82 8.54 -28.10
N GLY A 79 -23.85 7.23 -28.21
CA GLY A 79 -23.09 6.49 -29.22
C GLY A 79 -23.19 4.98 -29.00
N LYS A 80 -22.58 4.24 -29.91
CA LYS A 80 -22.46 2.77 -29.81
C LYS A 80 -21.03 2.34 -30.01
N ARG A 81 -20.66 1.20 -29.49
CA ARG A 81 -19.36 0.54 -29.68
C ARG A 81 -19.53 -0.96 -29.81
N ARG A 82 -18.63 -1.61 -30.52
CA ARG A 82 -18.51 -3.08 -30.52
C ARG A 82 -17.98 -3.53 -29.17
N ALA A 83 -18.73 -4.37 -28.46
CA ALA A 83 -18.37 -4.77 -27.09
C ALA A 83 -17.03 -5.53 -27.06
N ARG A 84 -16.80 -6.43 -28.03
CA ARG A 84 -15.55 -7.19 -28.15
C ARG A 84 -14.33 -6.31 -28.37
N GLU A 85 -14.44 -5.21 -29.12
CA GLU A 85 -13.33 -4.28 -29.34
C GLU A 85 -12.96 -3.53 -28.05
N VAL A 86 -13.96 -3.07 -27.30
CA VAL A 86 -13.72 -2.39 -26.00
C VAL A 86 -13.13 -3.36 -24.99
N PHE A 87 -13.67 -4.58 -24.92
CA PHE A 87 -13.15 -5.63 -24.06
C PHE A 87 -11.70 -6.00 -24.41
N ARG A 88 -11.38 -6.13 -25.69
CA ARG A 88 -10.01 -6.38 -26.14
C ARG A 88 -9.04 -5.27 -25.71
N ARG A 89 -9.44 -4.01 -25.78
CA ARG A 89 -8.63 -2.87 -25.29
C ARG A 89 -8.40 -2.93 -23.78
N ILE A 90 -9.41 -3.31 -22.99
CA ILE A 90 -9.26 -3.55 -21.54
C ILE A 90 -8.21 -4.64 -21.31
N VAL A 91 -8.33 -5.77 -22.00
CA VAL A 91 -7.42 -6.92 -21.91
C VAL A 91 -5.98 -6.52 -22.26
N GLU A 92 -5.78 -5.81 -23.38
CA GLU A 92 -4.45 -5.41 -23.86
C GLU A 92 -3.75 -4.44 -22.88
N ASN A 93 -4.48 -3.47 -22.31
CA ASN A 93 -3.92 -2.57 -21.30
C ASN A 93 -3.60 -3.32 -20.01
N ALA A 94 -4.51 -4.18 -19.53
CA ALA A 94 -4.26 -4.99 -18.35
C ALA A 94 -3.07 -5.94 -18.53
N TRP A 95 -2.93 -6.56 -19.70
CA TRP A 95 -1.75 -7.35 -20.04
C TRP A 95 -0.46 -6.52 -20.03
N GLY A 96 -0.53 -5.26 -20.47
CA GLY A 96 0.62 -4.34 -20.56
C GLY A 96 1.15 -3.91 -19.20
N ASN A 97 0.27 -3.56 -18.24
CA ASN A 97 0.67 -2.94 -16.97
C ASN A 97 -0.14 -3.38 -15.72
N GLY A 98 -1.11 -4.30 -15.87
CA GLY A 98 -1.97 -4.78 -14.79
C GLY A 98 -3.22 -3.93 -14.53
N ASP A 99 -3.41 -2.83 -15.25
CA ASP A 99 -4.59 -1.94 -15.16
C ASP A 99 -5.26 -1.78 -16.55
N PRO A 100 -6.59 -1.64 -16.63
CA PRO A 100 -7.57 -1.72 -15.54
C PRO A 100 -7.95 -3.15 -15.12
N GLY A 101 -8.37 -3.31 -13.86
CA GLY A 101 -9.13 -4.48 -13.45
C GLY A 101 -10.59 -4.44 -13.93
N LEU A 102 -11.35 -5.50 -13.65
CA LEU A 102 -12.81 -5.53 -13.86
C LEU A 102 -13.57 -5.64 -12.55
N VAL A 103 -14.71 -4.96 -12.50
CA VAL A 103 -15.71 -5.12 -11.43
C VAL A 103 -17.03 -5.51 -12.09
N PHE A 104 -17.59 -6.67 -11.74
CA PHE A 104 -18.88 -7.16 -12.23
C PHE A 104 -20.00 -6.54 -11.41
N ILE A 105 -20.37 -5.32 -11.79
CA ILE A 105 -21.16 -4.41 -10.96
C ILE A 105 -22.58 -4.91 -10.65
N ASP A 106 -23.19 -5.67 -11.55
CA ASP A 106 -24.53 -6.23 -11.34
C ASP A 106 -24.50 -7.30 -10.24
N ARG A 107 -23.42 -8.09 -10.17
CA ARG A 107 -23.21 -9.09 -9.11
C ARG A 107 -22.96 -8.44 -7.76
N VAL A 108 -22.16 -7.39 -7.75
CA VAL A 108 -21.93 -6.58 -6.55
C VAL A 108 -23.25 -6.04 -6.01
N ASN A 109 -24.11 -5.48 -6.88
CA ASN A 109 -25.38 -4.91 -6.49
C ASN A 109 -26.47 -5.96 -6.19
N ARG A 110 -26.44 -7.12 -6.84
CA ARG A 110 -27.32 -8.25 -6.48
C ARG A 110 -27.13 -8.68 -5.01
N ASP A 111 -25.89 -8.65 -4.54
CA ASP A 111 -25.51 -9.05 -3.19
C ASP A 111 -25.41 -7.84 -2.22
N ASN A 112 -25.83 -6.64 -2.63
CA ASN A 112 -25.87 -5.46 -1.78
C ASN A 112 -26.87 -5.68 -0.62
N PRO A 113 -26.41 -5.64 0.65
CA PRO A 113 -27.28 -5.90 1.79
C PRO A 113 -28.30 -4.80 2.05
N THR A 114 -28.04 -3.57 1.59
CA THR A 114 -28.88 -2.39 1.85
C THR A 114 -29.25 -1.63 0.56
N PRO A 115 -29.95 -2.28 -0.40
CA PRO A 115 -30.21 -1.70 -1.72
C PRO A 115 -31.10 -0.46 -1.69
N ARG A 116 -31.88 -0.25 -0.62
CA ARG A 116 -32.69 0.96 -0.44
C ARG A 116 -31.85 2.19 -0.10
N LEU A 117 -30.63 2.03 0.42
CA LEU A 117 -29.73 3.14 0.68
C LEU A 117 -29.02 3.63 -0.58
N GLY A 118 -28.97 2.82 -1.64
CA GLY A 118 -28.37 3.17 -2.92
C GLY A 118 -27.71 1.99 -3.61
N ALA A 119 -27.23 2.22 -4.82
CA ALA A 119 -26.41 1.28 -5.57
C ALA A 119 -24.93 1.43 -5.19
N ILE A 120 -24.22 0.33 -5.13
CA ILE A 120 -22.76 0.32 -4.99
C ILE A 120 -22.17 0.65 -6.36
N GLU A 121 -21.30 1.67 -6.40
CA GLU A 121 -20.67 2.16 -7.63
C GLU A 121 -19.15 2.01 -7.60
N ALA A 122 -18.56 1.76 -6.42
CA ALA A 122 -17.11 1.68 -6.25
C ALA A 122 -16.69 0.63 -5.22
N THR A 123 -15.38 0.34 -5.21
CA THR A 123 -14.73 -0.51 -4.21
C THR A 123 -13.51 0.22 -3.63
N ASN A 124 -12.89 -0.36 -2.61
CA ASN A 124 -11.55 0.03 -2.17
C ASN A 124 -10.48 -0.34 -3.22
N PRO A 125 -9.22 0.11 -3.08
CA PRO A 125 -8.16 -0.13 -4.08
C PRO A 125 -7.86 -1.58 -4.43
N CYS A 126 -8.08 -2.51 -3.50
CA CYS A 126 -7.84 -3.93 -3.72
C CYS A 126 -9.10 -4.71 -4.16
N GLY A 127 -10.26 -4.05 -4.24
CA GLY A 127 -11.49 -4.60 -4.80
C GLY A 127 -12.30 -5.50 -3.87
N GLU A 128 -11.83 -5.79 -2.64
CA GLU A 128 -12.54 -6.67 -1.72
C GLU A 128 -13.70 -6.01 -0.97
N GLN A 129 -13.78 -4.66 -0.98
CA GLN A 129 -14.82 -3.90 -0.30
C GLN A 129 -15.66 -3.08 -1.26
N PRO A 130 -16.74 -3.64 -1.80
CA PRO A 130 -17.79 -2.87 -2.44
C PRO A 130 -18.53 -2.01 -1.41
N LEU A 131 -18.57 -0.69 -1.64
CA LEU A 131 -19.07 0.28 -0.68
C LEU A 131 -20.04 1.26 -1.32
N LEU A 132 -21.05 1.67 -0.53
CA LEU A 132 -21.89 2.81 -0.83
C LEU A 132 -21.11 4.13 -0.61
N PRO A 133 -21.57 5.27 -1.15
CA PRO A 133 -20.97 6.56 -0.85
C PRO A 133 -20.86 6.80 0.66
N TYR A 134 -19.70 7.27 1.11
CA TYR A 134 -19.34 7.51 2.51
C TYR A 134 -19.33 6.27 3.43
N GLU A 135 -19.57 5.10 2.90
CA GLU A 135 -19.49 3.87 3.69
C GLU A 135 -18.04 3.46 3.94
N SER A 136 -17.76 2.91 5.10
CA SER A 136 -16.47 2.32 5.44
C SER A 136 -16.63 0.92 6.02
N CYS A 137 -15.55 0.15 6.03
CA CYS A 137 -15.51 -1.19 6.58
C CYS A 137 -14.14 -1.45 7.21
N ASN A 138 -14.13 -1.93 8.44
CA ASN A 138 -12.92 -2.41 9.07
C ASN A 138 -12.74 -3.92 8.81
N LEU A 139 -11.47 -4.35 8.77
CA LEU A 139 -11.10 -5.68 8.31
C LEU A 139 -10.33 -6.45 9.38
N GLY A 140 -10.56 -7.77 9.41
CA GLY A 140 -9.77 -8.72 10.17
C GLY A 140 -9.50 -9.97 9.35
N SER A 141 -8.42 -10.70 9.64
CA SER A 141 -8.07 -11.92 8.90
C SER A 141 -7.60 -13.01 9.84
N LEU A 142 -8.24 -14.17 9.77
CA LEU A 142 -7.87 -15.38 10.49
C LEU A 142 -6.61 -15.98 9.86
N ASN A 143 -5.57 -16.21 10.65
CA ASN A 143 -4.38 -16.93 10.18
C ASN A 143 -4.65 -18.44 10.17
N LEU A 144 -5.09 -18.96 9.03
CA LEU A 144 -5.48 -20.37 8.88
C LEU A 144 -4.36 -21.35 9.18
N SER A 145 -3.09 -20.94 9.04
CA SER A 145 -1.94 -21.81 9.37
C SER A 145 -1.88 -22.22 10.85
N ARG A 146 -2.61 -21.50 11.72
CA ARG A 146 -2.71 -21.78 13.15
C ARG A 146 -3.82 -22.77 13.53
N PHE A 147 -4.69 -23.10 12.57
CA PHE A 147 -5.84 -23.99 12.78
C PHE A 147 -5.63 -25.37 12.15
N VAL A 148 -4.41 -25.89 12.29
CA VAL A 148 -4.07 -27.27 11.89
C VAL A 148 -3.73 -28.07 13.13
N LYS A 149 -4.36 -29.25 13.29
CA LYS A 149 -3.98 -30.24 14.27
C LYS A 149 -2.80 -31.02 13.75
N ASP A 150 -1.68 -30.94 14.47
CA ASP A 150 -0.50 -31.76 14.17
C ASP A 150 -0.78 -33.24 14.47
N GLY A 151 -0.20 -34.12 13.67
CA GLY A 151 -0.31 -35.58 13.85
C GLY A 151 0.11 -36.35 12.60
N ALA A 152 -0.04 -37.65 12.65
CA ALA A 152 0.25 -38.52 11.50
C ALA A 152 -0.64 -38.22 10.28
N ALA A 153 -1.84 -37.69 10.52
CA ALA A 153 -2.77 -37.14 9.50
C ALA A 153 -3.19 -35.72 9.93
N PRO A 154 -2.47 -34.68 9.46
CA PRO A 154 -2.82 -33.32 9.77
C PRO A 154 -4.24 -32.98 9.29
N ALA A 155 -5.01 -32.26 10.09
CA ALA A 155 -6.39 -31.89 9.78
C ALA A 155 -6.72 -30.49 10.27
N VAL A 156 -7.72 -29.83 9.66
CA VAL A 156 -8.21 -28.53 10.11
C VAL A 156 -8.83 -28.64 11.50
N ASP A 157 -8.47 -27.74 12.40
CA ASP A 157 -9.10 -27.59 13.71
C ASP A 157 -10.36 -26.74 13.65
N TRP A 158 -11.42 -27.34 13.16
CA TRP A 158 -12.72 -26.69 13.04
C TRP A 158 -13.29 -26.21 14.38
N LYS A 159 -12.93 -26.86 15.51
CA LYS A 159 -13.39 -26.46 16.84
C LYS A 159 -12.72 -25.16 17.26
N ALA A 160 -11.39 -25.07 17.20
CA ALA A 160 -10.68 -23.84 17.53
C ALA A 160 -11.12 -22.68 16.63
N LEU A 161 -11.34 -22.95 15.34
CA LEU A 161 -11.84 -21.96 14.40
C LEU A 161 -13.24 -21.45 14.79
N ALA A 162 -14.18 -22.37 15.17
CA ALA A 162 -15.52 -22.01 15.63
C ALA A 162 -15.50 -21.15 16.90
N GLU A 163 -14.57 -21.38 17.82
CA GLU A 163 -14.43 -20.62 19.06
C GLU A 163 -13.82 -19.24 18.81
N THR A 164 -12.96 -19.09 17.80
CA THR A 164 -12.27 -17.83 17.49
C THR A 164 -13.15 -16.84 16.71
N ILE A 165 -13.95 -17.30 15.77
CA ILE A 165 -14.74 -16.44 14.86
C ILE A 165 -15.65 -15.47 15.63
N PRO A 166 -16.45 -15.88 16.64
CA PRO A 166 -17.31 -14.96 17.37
C PRO A 166 -16.54 -13.83 18.07
N VAL A 167 -15.35 -14.12 18.60
CA VAL A 167 -14.47 -13.12 19.22
C VAL A 167 -14.02 -12.09 18.17
N CYS A 168 -13.64 -12.55 16.98
CA CYS A 168 -13.24 -11.66 15.88
C CYS A 168 -14.40 -10.78 15.40
N VAL A 169 -15.60 -11.32 15.25
CA VAL A 169 -16.79 -10.56 14.84
C VAL A 169 -17.12 -9.49 15.88
N ARG A 170 -17.14 -9.83 17.18
CA ARG A 170 -17.32 -8.88 18.27
C ARG A 170 -16.26 -7.78 18.26
N PHE A 171 -14.99 -8.14 18.11
CA PHE A 171 -13.90 -7.18 18.04
C PHE A 171 -14.08 -6.18 16.89
N LEU A 172 -14.44 -6.66 15.70
CA LEU A 172 -14.69 -5.79 14.55
C LEU A 172 -15.92 -4.89 14.74
N ASP A 173 -16.98 -5.38 15.39
CA ASP A 173 -18.14 -4.55 15.75
C ASP A 173 -17.77 -3.47 16.78
N ASP A 174 -16.97 -3.82 17.80
CA ASP A 174 -16.50 -2.87 18.82
C ASP A 174 -15.60 -1.78 18.23
N VAL A 175 -14.76 -2.09 17.22
CA VAL A 175 -13.93 -1.10 16.51
C VAL A 175 -14.78 -0.01 15.87
N ILE A 176 -15.97 -0.32 15.34
CA ILE A 176 -16.87 0.69 14.76
C ILE A 176 -17.24 1.77 15.79
N ASP A 177 -17.47 1.37 17.04
CA ASP A 177 -17.94 2.27 18.10
C ASP A 177 -16.80 3.13 18.70
N VAL A 178 -15.55 2.66 18.66
CA VAL A 178 -14.39 3.38 19.23
C VAL A 178 -13.58 4.15 18.18
N ASN A 179 -13.90 3.99 16.90
CA ASN A 179 -13.19 4.66 15.81
C ASN A 179 -13.47 6.16 15.77
N HIS A 180 -12.49 6.93 15.26
CA HIS A 180 -12.65 8.35 14.98
C HIS A 180 -12.76 8.55 13.47
N TYR A 181 -13.88 9.11 13.03
CA TYR A 181 -14.15 9.30 11.61
C TYR A 181 -13.73 10.70 11.15
N PRO A 182 -13.15 10.84 9.94
CA PRO A 182 -12.60 12.12 9.47
C PRO A 182 -13.69 13.17 9.15
N ILE A 183 -14.90 12.73 8.79
CA ILE A 183 -16.05 13.60 8.47
C ILE A 183 -17.34 12.94 8.96
N PRO A 184 -18.37 13.77 9.30
CA PRO A 184 -19.64 13.26 9.85
C PRO A 184 -20.39 12.29 8.93
N GLU A 185 -20.34 12.50 7.61
CA GLU A 185 -21.02 11.66 6.64
C GLU A 185 -20.51 10.21 6.64
N ILE A 186 -19.19 10.03 6.86
CA ILE A 186 -18.58 8.70 6.99
C ILE A 186 -19.01 8.05 8.30
N GLU A 187 -19.02 8.80 9.40
CA GLU A 187 -19.48 8.32 10.70
C GLU A 187 -20.93 7.86 10.62
N GLU A 188 -21.82 8.71 10.12
CA GLU A 188 -23.26 8.40 9.97
C GLU A 188 -23.46 7.13 9.15
N MET A 189 -22.85 7.03 7.96
CA MET A 189 -23.05 5.88 7.08
C MET A 189 -22.45 4.60 7.68
N THR A 190 -21.27 4.69 8.30
CA THR A 190 -20.63 3.53 8.92
C THR A 190 -21.43 3.00 10.10
N LEU A 191 -21.89 3.86 10.99
CA LEU A 191 -22.77 3.49 12.11
C LEU A 191 -24.12 2.94 11.62
N LYS A 192 -24.65 3.47 10.51
CA LYS A 192 -25.93 3.07 9.92
C LYS A 192 -25.91 1.65 9.36
N THR A 193 -24.83 1.25 8.70
CA THR A 193 -24.71 -0.08 8.08
C THR A 193 -23.89 -1.08 8.91
N ARG A 194 -23.04 -0.62 9.81
CA ARG A 194 -22.14 -1.42 10.66
C ARG A 194 -21.44 -2.54 9.88
N LYS A 195 -20.90 -2.20 8.71
CA LYS A 195 -20.23 -3.16 7.83
C LYS A 195 -18.89 -3.60 8.41
N ILE A 196 -18.66 -4.91 8.52
CA ILE A 196 -17.38 -5.51 8.90
C ILE A 196 -16.94 -6.53 7.86
N GLY A 197 -15.64 -6.83 7.83
CA GLY A 197 -15.07 -7.80 6.90
C GLY A 197 -14.07 -8.73 7.56
N LEU A 198 -14.55 -9.87 8.07
CA LEU A 198 -13.69 -10.95 8.56
C LEU A 198 -13.30 -11.86 7.39
N GLY A 199 -12.01 -12.01 7.15
CA GLY A 199 -11.46 -12.87 6.11
C GLY A 199 -10.40 -13.83 6.62
N VAL A 200 -9.53 -14.26 5.71
CA VAL A 200 -8.48 -15.24 5.97
C VAL A 200 -7.12 -14.80 5.43
N MET A 201 -6.06 -15.33 6.02
CA MET A 201 -4.69 -15.33 5.53
C MET A 201 -4.04 -16.68 5.89
N GLY A 202 -2.88 -16.97 5.34
CA GLY A 202 -2.20 -18.25 5.62
C GLY A 202 -2.85 -19.45 4.92
N TRP A 203 -3.59 -19.24 3.82
CA TRP A 203 -4.24 -20.32 3.07
C TRP A 203 -3.23 -21.28 2.46
N ALA A 204 -2.20 -20.77 1.77
CA ALA A 204 -1.16 -21.61 1.19
C ALA A 204 -0.39 -22.39 2.27
N ASP A 205 -0.11 -21.76 3.42
CA ASP A 205 0.55 -22.44 4.53
C ASP A 205 -0.33 -23.53 5.16
N LEU A 206 -1.65 -23.33 5.22
CA LEU A 206 -2.60 -24.38 5.62
C LEU A 206 -2.49 -25.58 4.66
N LEU A 207 -2.53 -25.32 3.35
CA LEU A 207 -2.45 -26.38 2.34
C LEU A 207 -1.11 -27.14 2.42
N PHE A 208 0.00 -26.44 2.63
CA PHE A 208 1.31 -27.05 2.84
C PHE A 208 1.32 -28.00 4.04
N GLN A 209 0.72 -27.59 5.16
CA GLN A 209 0.62 -28.43 6.35
C GLN A 209 -0.27 -29.65 6.13
N LEU A 210 -1.35 -29.50 5.37
CA LEU A 210 -2.26 -30.60 5.01
C LEU A 210 -1.72 -31.47 3.87
N ARG A 211 -0.58 -31.10 3.26
CA ARG A 211 0.02 -31.75 2.07
C ARG A 211 -0.95 -31.79 0.87
N LEU A 212 -1.74 -30.72 0.69
CA LEU A 212 -2.66 -30.57 -0.43
C LEU A 212 -2.05 -29.61 -1.48
N PRO A 213 -2.01 -30.01 -2.76
CA PRO A 213 -1.65 -29.10 -3.83
C PRO A 213 -2.65 -27.94 -3.92
N TYR A 214 -2.17 -26.72 -4.15
CA TYR A 214 -3.01 -25.54 -4.30
C TYR A 214 -3.95 -25.66 -5.52
N ASP A 215 -3.42 -26.21 -6.61
CA ASP A 215 -4.07 -26.45 -7.90
C ASP A 215 -4.69 -27.86 -7.96
N SER A 216 -5.58 -28.14 -7.01
CA SER A 216 -6.31 -29.41 -6.95
C SER A 216 -7.79 -29.20 -6.57
N ASP A 217 -8.64 -30.12 -7.02
CA ASP A 217 -10.07 -30.12 -6.68
C ASP A 217 -10.30 -30.22 -5.17
N GLU A 218 -9.44 -30.95 -4.47
CA GLU A 218 -9.49 -31.09 -3.01
C GLU A 218 -9.26 -29.75 -2.32
N ALA A 219 -8.29 -28.96 -2.80
CA ALA A 219 -8.03 -27.62 -2.27
C ALA A 219 -9.20 -26.65 -2.57
N LEU A 220 -9.81 -26.71 -3.76
CA LEU A 220 -11.00 -25.91 -4.09
C LEU A 220 -12.18 -26.26 -3.16
N LYS A 221 -12.49 -27.54 -2.99
CA LYS A 221 -13.55 -28.02 -2.09
C LYS A 221 -13.28 -27.62 -0.64
N LEU A 222 -12.03 -27.69 -0.20
CA LEU A 222 -11.66 -27.25 1.15
C LEU A 222 -11.80 -25.74 1.29
N GLY A 223 -11.41 -24.95 0.29
CA GLY A 223 -11.57 -23.49 0.27
C GLY A 223 -13.04 -23.07 0.38
N GLU A 224 -13.89 -23.67 -0.44
CA GLU A 224 -15.34 -23.45 -0.39
C GLU A 224 -15.94 -23.83 0.97
N ARG A 225 -15.61 -25.01 1.50
CA ARG A 225 -16.03 -25.44 2.83
C ARG A 225 -15.52 -24.53 3.94
N MET A 226 -14.27 -24.08 3.84
CA MET A 226 -13.65 -23.18 4.81
C MET A 226 -14.43 -21.86 4.89
N MET A 227 -14.67 -21.23 3.74
CA MET A 227 -15.36 -19.94 3.71
C MET A 227 -16.85 -20.07 4.08
N ALA A 228 -17.51 -21.14 3.67
CA ALA A 228 -18.88 -21.47 4.09
C ALA A 228 -18.98 -21.58 5.61
N PHE A 229 -18.03 -22.28 6.24
CA PHE A 229 -17.97 -22.42 7.69
C PHE A 229 -17.73 -21.08 8.41
N ILE A 230 -16.80 -20.25 7.89
CA ILE A 230 -16.53 -18.93 8.45
C ILE A 230 -17.77 -18.04 8.32
N GLN A 231 -18.43 -18.04 7.19
CA GLN A 231 -19.67 -17.27 6.97
C GLN A 231 -20.76 -17.70 7.93
N GLU A 232 -21.00 -19.01 8.09
CA GLU A 232 -22.01 -19.56 9.02
C GLU A 232 -21.75 -19.09 10.46
N LYS A 233 -20.49 -19.18 10.93
CA LYS A 233 -20.14 -18.80 12.31
C LYS A 233 -20.13 -17.28 12.50
N ALA A 234 -19.72 -16.51 11.51
CA ALA A 234 -19.78 -15.04 11.54
C ALA A 234 -21.24 -14.54 11.56
N ASP A 235 -22.11 -15.17 10.78
CA ASP A 235 -23.55 -14.91 10.79
C ASP A 235 -24.16 -15.16 12.17
N ALA A 236 -23.90 -16.33 12.76
CA ALA A 236 -24.39 -16.67 14.09
C ALA A 236 -23.88 -15.69 15.16
N ALA A 237 -22.62 -15.27 15.07
CA ALA A 237 -22.04 -14.29 15.98
C ALA A 237 -22.70 -12.91 15.83
N SER A 238 -22.96 -12.45 14.60
CA SER A 238 -23.67 -11.19 14.34
C SER A 238 -25.13 -11.23 14.80
N GLU A 239 -25.80 -12.39 14.70
CA GLU A 239 -27.15 -12.59 15.27
C GLU A 239 -27.15 -12.52 16.80
N GLU A 240 -26.12 -13.09 17.45
CA GLU A 240 -25.97 -12.99 18.92
C GLU A 240 -25.75 -11.55 19.35
N LEU A 241 -24.85 -10.83 18.68
CA LEU A 241 -24.63 -9.39 18.91
C LEU A 241 -25.90 -8.57 18.67
N ALA A 242 -26.73 -8.93 17.69
CA ALA A 242 -28.00 -8.26 17.46
C ALA A 242 -28.98 -8.48 18.61
N ARG A 243 -28.98 -9.66 19.29
CA ARG A 243 -29.78 -9.90 20.49
C ARG A 243 -29.28 -9.09 21.68
N GLU A 244 -27.96 -8.90 21.83
CA GLU A 244 -27.37 -8.11 22.92
C GLU A 244 -27.53 -6.60 22.71
N ARG A 245 -27.30 -6.09 21.49
CA ARG A 245 -27.08 -4.67 21.21
C ARG A 245 -28.05 -4.07 20.19
N GLY A 246 -28.99 -4.84 19.69
CA GLY A 246 -29.89 -4.48 18.61
C GLY A 246 -29.27 -4.70 17.22
N VAL A 247 -30.09 -4.72 16.21
CA VAL A 247 -29.70 -4.82 14.80
C VAL A 247 -28.99 -3.57 14.34
N PHE A 248 -28.31 -3.61 13.19
CA PHE A 248 -27.75 -2.39 12.61
C PHE A 248 -28.87 -1.38 12.24
N PRO A 249 -28.64 -0.05 12.37
CA PRO A 249 -29.69 0.96 12.24
C PRO A 249 -30.47 0.93 10.91
N ALA A 250 -29.82 0.62 9.79
CA ALA A 250 -30.49 0.49 8.49
C ALA A 250 -31.08 -0.91 8.21
N TRP A 251 -31.29 -1.72 9.24
CA TRP A 251 -31.76 -3.09 9.05
C TRP A 251 -33.12 -3.18 8.35
N GLU A 252 -34.05 -2.27 8.64
CA GLU A 252 -35.37 -2.22 7.97
C GLU A 252 -35.26 -1.95 6.46
N ASP A 253 -34.19 -1.27 6.02
CA ASP A 253 -33.91 -0.99 4.61
C ASP A 253 -33.10 -2.10 3.93
N SER A 254 -32.77 -3.16 4.66
CA SER A 254 -31.93 -4.25 4.18
C SER A 254 -32.73 -5.40 3.57
N ILE A 255 -32.03 -6.26 2.82
CA ILE A 255 -32.56 -7.53 2.34
C ILE A 255 -32.92 -8.49 3.49
N TYR A 256 -32.37 -8.28 4.70
CA TYR A 256 -32.58 -9.12 5.87
C TYR A 256 -33.90 -8.81 6.58
N ALA A 257 -34.48 -7.65 6.40
CA ALA A 257 -35.79 -7.30 6.96
C ALA A 257 -36.97 -7.85 6.14
N THR A 258 -36.74 -8.02 4.82
CA THR A 258 -37.75 -8.41 3.84
C THR A 258 -37.39 -9.77 3.25
N GLY A 259 -38.32 -10.72 3.25
CA GLY A 259 -38.14 -12.02 2.62
C GLY A 259 -38.52 -13.22 3.49
N ARG A 260 -38.44 -14.42 2.92
CA ARG A 260 -38.83 -15.69 3.58
C ARG A 260 -37.90 -16.07 4.74
N HIS A 261 -36.71 -15.48 4.83
CA HIS A 261 -35.69 -15.77 5.84
C HIS A 261 -35.23 -14.48 6.54
N ARG A 262 -36.14 -13.85 7.27
CA ARG A 262 -35.84 -12.69 8.10
C ARG A 262 -34.70 -13.02 9.07
N ARG A 263 -33.59 -12.23 9.04
CA ARG A 263 -32.44 -12.43 9.90
C ARG A 263 -32.12 -11.15 10.67
N MET A 264 -32.00 -11.28 11.99
CA MET A 264 -31.69 -10.19 12.90
C MET A 264 -30.16 -10.11 13.03
N LEU A 265 -29.53 -9.22 12.29
CA LEU A 265 -28.06 -9.08 12.23
C LEU A 265 -27.60 -7.75 12.82
N ARG A 266 -26.47 -7.76 13.52
CA ARG A 266 -25.78 -6.57 14.03
C ARG A 266 -25.00 -5.84 12.94
N ASN A 267 -24.54 -6.54 11.92
CA ASN A 267 -23.67 -6.06 10.86
C ASN A 267 -24.28 -6.35 9.49
N SER A 268 -24.28 -5.38 8.59
CA SER A 268 -24.87 -5.55 7.24
C SER A 268 -24.08 -6.54 6.38
N THR A 269 -22.75 -6.59 6.55
CA THR A 269 -21.86 -7.65 6.02
C THR A 269 -20.92 -8.13 7.12
N ARG A 270 -20.43 -9.36 7.03
CA ARG A 270 -19.54 -10.00 8.03
C ARG A 270 -18.22 -10.43 7.44
N THR A 271 -18.20 -10.80 6.17
CA THR A 271 -17.02 -11.44 5.57
C THR A 271 -16.48 -10.71 4.34
N THR A 272 -15.15 -10.79 4.18
CA THR A 272 -14.39 -10.33 3.02
C THR A 272 -13.05 -11.05 2.97
N VAL A 273 -12.42 -11.14 1.81
CA VAL A 273 -11.05 -11.66 1.71
C VAL A 273 -10.11 -10.55 1.25
N ALA A 274 -9.35 -10.01 2.19
CA ALA A 274 -8.38 -8.96 1.96
C ALA A 274 -7.01 -9.52 1.52
N PRO A 275 -6.13 -8.72 0.87
CA PRO A 275 -4.81 -9.17 0.43
C PRO A 275 -3.86 -9.50 1.60
N THR A 276 -4.02 -8.84 2.74
CA THR A 276 -3.23 -8.98 3.98
C THR A 276 -1.73 -8.81 3.82
N GLY A 277 -1.25 -8.02 2.85
CA GLY A 277 0.17 -7.90 2.49
C GLY A 277 1.10 -7.66 3.70
N THR A 278 0.86 -6.60 4.49
CA THR A 278 1.67 -6.30 5.69
C THR A 278 1.28 -7.18 6.87
N LEU A 279 -0.03 -7.45 7.04
CA LEU A 279 -0.55 -8.23 8.17
C LEU A 279 -0.01 -9.66 8.16
N SER A 280 0.07 -10.30 6.99
CA SER A 280 0.61 -11.65 6.84
C SER A 280 2.11 -11.74 7.15
N ILE A 281 2.88 -10.68 6.83
CA ILE A 281 4.30 -10.58 7.21
C ILE A 281 4.44 -10.54 8.75
N ILE A 282 3.62 -9.72 9.43
CA ILE A 282 3.63 -9.64 10.91
C ILE A 282 3.21 -10.98 11.53
N ALA A 283 2.23 -11.65 10.93
CA ALA A 283 1.71 -12.94 11.41
C ALA A 283 2.56 -14.15 10.97
N ASP A 284 3.62 -13.93 10.19
CA ASP A 284 4.49 -14.95 9.64
C ASP A 284 3.72 -16.08 8.91
N CYS A 285 2.90 -15.66 7.92
CA CYS A 285 2.13 -16.58 7.07
C CYS A 285 1.95 -16.02 5.65
N SER A 286 1.40 -16.82 4.75
CA SER A 286 1.04 -16.41 3.39
C SER A 286 -0.10 -15.39 3.38
N GLY A 287 -0.11 -14.46 2.41
CA GLY A 287 -1.13 -13.42 2.28
C GLY A 287 -2.45 -13.97 1.76
N GLY A 288 -3.57 -13.59 2.40
CA GLY A 288 -4.92 -13.90 1.94
C GLY A 288 -5.10 -15.37 1.55
N ILE A 289 -5.64 -15.55 0.36
CA ILE A 289 -5.77 -16.87 -0.30
C ILE A 289 -4.74 -17.06 -1.43
N GLU A 290 -3.70 -16.22 -1.45
CA GLU A 290 -2.67 -16.32 -2.49
C GLU A 290 -1.78 -17.55 -2.29
N PRO A 291 -1.28 -18.18 -3.36
CA PRO A 291 -0.12 -19.06 -3.25
C PRO A 291 1.08 -18.26 -2.74
N VAL A 292 2.08 -18.90 -2.17
CA VAL A 292 3.32 -18.21 -1.81
C VAL A 292 4.00 -17.66 -3.07
N PHE A 293 4.57 -16.46 -2.97
CA PHE A 293 5.30 -15.87 -4.10
C PHE A 293 6.55 -16.71 -4.44
N SER A 294 7.27 -17.15 -3.41
CA SER A 294 8.47 -17.98 -3.54
C SER A 294 8.66 -18.85 -2.29
N LEU A 295 9.23 -20.05 -2.47
CA LEU A 295 9.58 -20.96 -1.37
C LEU A 295 10.87 -20.54 -0.64
N ALA A 296 11.75 -19.82 -1.33
CA ALA A 296 12.94 -19.21 -0.77
C ALA A 296 13.25 -17.90 -1.49
N PHE A 297 13.66 -16.87 -0.77
CA PHE A 297 14.06 -15.59 -1.34
C PHE A 297 15.22 -14.99 -0.56
N THR A 298 16.00 -14.14 -1.24
CA THR A 298 17.13 -13.45 -0.62
C THR A 298 16.73 -12.03 -0.30
N ARG A 299 16.73 -11.67 0.99
CA ARG A 299 16.58 -10.30 1.45
C ARG A 299 17.97 -9.68 1.57
N GLN A 300 18.17 -8.54 0.93
CA GLN A 300 19.41 -7.77 1.03
C GLN A 300 19.22 -6.63 2.05
N HIS A 301 19.97 -6.69 3.15
CA HIS A 301 20.07 -5.60 4.09
C HIS A 301 21.33 -4.77 3.79
N PHE A 302 21.13 -3.54 3.37
CA PHE A 302 22.22 -2.60 3.20
C PHE A 302 22.56 -1.97 4.55
N LEU A 303 23.56 -2.47 5.24
CA LEU A 303 24.09 -1.88 6.47
C LEU A 303 24.59 -0.44 6.25
N ASN A 304 25.00 -0.13 5.04
CA ASN A 304 25.33 1.22 4.60
C ASN A 304 24.83 1.43 3.16
N PRO A 305 23.77 2.26 2.95
CA PRO A 305 23.26 2.55 1.60
C PRO A 305 24.31 3.10 0.62
N ARG A 306 25.39 3.69 1.13
CA ARG A 306 26.48 4.26 0.31
C ARG A 306 27.52 3.23 -0.13
N HIS A 307 27.45 2.00 0.38
CA HIS A 307 28.36 0.92 0.01
C HIS A 307 27.58 -0.37 -0.29
N PRO A 308 26.98 -0.51 -1.48
CA PRO A 308 26.16 -1.68 -1.84
C PRO A 308 26.93 -3.02 -1.81
N LYS A 309 28.27 -2.99 -1.81
CA LYS A 309 29.10 -4.18 -1.67
C LYS A 309 29.11 -4.77 -0.24
N THR A 310 28.59 -4.07 0.77
CA THR A 310 28.50 -4.53 2.16
C THR A 310 27.10 -5.03 2.53
N ALA A 311 26.25 -5.32 1.55
CA ALA A 311 24.93 -5.89 1.81
C ALA A 311 25.04 -7.28 2.43
N THR A 312 24.47 -7.45 3.61
CA THR A 312 24.25 -8.77 4.19
C THR A 312 23.08 -9.42 3.45
N LYS A 313 23.34 -10.55 2.80
CA LYS A 313 22.31 -11.36 2.16
C LYS A 313 21.78 -12.36 3.18
N LEU A 314 20.52 -12.26 3.51
CA LEU A 314 19.79 -13.23 4.33
C LEU A 314 18.86 -14.00 3.42
N THR A 315 19.04 -15.32 3.34
CA THR A 315 18.11 -16.19 2.62
C THR A 315 17.04 -16.64 3.59
N GLU A 316 15.80 -16.26 3.31
CA GLU A 316 14.61 -16.68 4.03
C GLU A 316 13.96 -17.84 3.27
N VAL A 317 13.49 -18.86 4.00
CA VAL A 317 12.85 -20.05 3.45
C VAL A 317 11.47 -20.21 4.09
N ASN A 318 10.47 -20.60 3.30
CA ASN A 318 9.16 -20.91 3.87
C ASN A 318 9.31 -22.05 4.90
N LYS A 319 8.87 -21.81 6.13
CA LYS A 319 9.06 -22.70 7.28
C LYS A 319 8.43 -24.08 7.11
N HIS A 320 7.28 -24.16 6.40
CA HIS A 320 6.59 -25.41 6.15
C HIS A 320 7.32 -26.24 5.10
N PHE A 321 7.83 -25.59 4.06
CA PHE A 321 8.68 -26.23 3.06
C PHE A 321 10.00 -26.71 3.69
N GLU A 322 10.67 -25.88 4.50
CA GLU A 322 11.91 -26.25 5.15
C GLU A 322 11.72 -27.48 6.06
N ARG A 323 10.67 -27.48 6.90
CA ARG A 323 10.32 -28.60 7.75
C ARG A 323 10.11 -29.86 6.93
N ALA A 324 9.26 -29.81 5.91
CA ALA A 324 8.97 -30.95 5.05
C ALA A 324 10.21 -31.47 4.30
N ALA A 325 11.09 -30.57 3.86
CA ALA A 325 12.33 -30.94 3.17
C ALA A 325 13.33 -31.64 4.09
N ARG A 326 13.43 -31.20 5.36
CA ARG A 326 14.27 -31.84 6.38
C ARG A 326 13.72 -33.20 6.78
N GLU A 327 12.43 -33.31 7.07
CA GLU A 327 11.75 -34.57 7.40
C GLU A 327 11.82 -35.58 6.23
N GLY A 328 11.66 -35.10 5.00
CA GLY A 328 11.72 -35.91 3.78
C GLY A 328 13.13 -36.22 3.27
N GLY A 329 14.18 -35.71 3.91
CA GLY A 329 15.58 -36.01 3.58
C GLY A 329 16.10 -35.36 2.28
N PHE A 330 15.38 -34.37 1.69
CA PHE A 330 15.80 -33.70 0.46
C PHE A 330 16.27 -32.24 0.69
N TYR A 331 16.36 -31.81 1.94
CA TYR A 331 16.89 -30.47 2.26
C TYR A 331 18.39 -30.39 1.93
N SER A 332 18.80 -29.36 1.22
CA SER A 332 20.20 -29.01 1.03
C SER A 332 20.36 -27.51 0.81
N LYS A 333 21.50 -26.96 1.27
CA LYS A 333 21.82 -25.54 1.01
C LYS A 333 21.78 -25.22 -0.48
N LYS A 334 22.31 -26.12 -1.33
CA LYS A 334 22.28 -25.97 -2.78
C LYS A 334 20.86 -25.83 -3.34
N LEU A 335 19.90 -26.63 -2.83
CA LEU A 335 18.49 -26.54 -3.22
C LEU A 335 17.94 -25.16 -2.84
N ILE A 336 18.17 -24.71 -1.60
CA ILE A 336 17.68 -23.43 -1.12
C ILE A 336 18.26 -22.26 -1.94
N ASP A 337 19.57 -22.26 -2.17
CA ASP A 337 20.24 -21.22 -2.98
C ASP A 337 19.68 -21.21 -4.43
N THR A 338 19.39 -22.38 -5.00
CA THR A 338 18.81 -22.52 -6.33
C THR A 338 17.39 -21.95 -6.41
N LEU A 339 16.54 -22.26 -5.40
CA LEU A 339 15.17 -21.71 -5.30
C LEU A 339 15.19 -20.20 -5.05
N ALA A 340 16.08 -19.71 -4.19
CA ALA A 340 16.23 -18.28 -3.94
C ALA A 340 16.73 -17.50 -5.17
N ALA A 341 17.40 -18.16 -6.10
CA ALA A 341 17.77 -17.63 -7.41
C ALA A 341 16.62 -17.66 -8.45
N GLY A 342 15.44 -18.18 -8.08
CA GLY A 342 14.25 -18.19 -8.93
C GLY A 342 14.01 -19.46 -9.73
N ALA A 343 14.75 -20.54 -9.47
CA ALA A 343 14.47 -21.81 -10.13
C ALA A 343 13.19 -22.46 -9.57
N ALA A 344 12.42 -23.11 -10.44
CA ALA A 344 11.22 -23.83 -10.03
C ALA A 344 11.56 -25.12 -9.27
N LEU A 345 10.77 -25.42 -8.23
CA LEU A 345 10.94 -26.66 -7.44
C LEU A 345 10.69 -27.91 -8.29
N ARG A 346 9.77 -27.83 -9.25
CA ARG A 346 9.41 -28.91 -10.17
C ARG A 346 10.59 -29.44 -10.97
N ASP A 347 11.57 -28.59 -11.26
CA ASP A 347 12.74 -28.90 -12.09
C ASP A 347 13.89 -29.51 -11.26
N GLN A 348 13.71 -29.67 -9.94
CA GLN A 348 14.75 -30.19 -9.07
C GLN A 348 14.72 -31.72 -8.99
N PRO A 349 15.72 -32.44 -9.53
CA PRO A 349 15.65 -33.90 -9.71
C PRO A 349 15.65 -34.69 -8.41
N LYS A 350 16.17 -34.11 -7.32
CA LYS A 350 16.26 -34.76 -6.00
C LYS A 350 15.05 -34.54 -5.10
N VAL A 351 14.09 -33.73 -5.54
CA VAL A 351 12.87 -33.43 -4.79
C VAL A 351 11.81 -34.47 -5.13
N PRO A 352 11.18 -35.12 -4.14
CA PRO A 352 10.10 -36.08 -4.38
C PRO A 352 8.89 -35.46 -5.09
N ASP A 353 8.20 -36.23 -5.91
CA ASP A 353 7.08 -35.73 -6.72
C ASP A 353 5.92 -35.16 -5.88
N TRP A 354 5.63 -35.77 -4.72
CA TRP A 354 4.63 -35.24 -3.80
C TRP A 354 4.99 -33.82 -3.32
N ALA A 355 6.27 -33.53 -3.07
CA ALA A 355 6.72 -32.23 -2.61
C ALA A 355 6.66 -31.19 -3.77
N LYS A 356 6.96 -31.61 -4.99
CA LYS A 356 6.80 -30.77 -6.19
C LYS A 356 5.34 -30.39 -6.45
N ALA A 357 4.41 -31.31 -6.16
CA ALA A 357 2.99 -31.05 -6.30
C ALA A 357 2.45 -30.10 -5.22
N VAL A 358 2.88 -30.28 -3.96
CA VAL A 358 2.36 -29.50 -2.83
C VAL A 358 2.97 -28.11 -2.74
N PHE A 359 4.29 -28.00 -2.86
CA PHE A 359 5.01 -26.74 -2.65
C PHE A 359 5.15 -25.94 -3.95
N VAL A 360 4.02 -25.41 -4.43
CA VAL A 360 3.96 -24.57 -5.63
C VAL A 360 4.02 -23.08 -5.26
N SER A 361 4.62 -22.28 -6.14
CA SER A 361 4.63 -20.81 -6.06
C SER A 361 3.53 -20.20 -6.94
N ALA A 362 3.28 -18.90 -6.78
CA ALA A 362 2.26 -18.19 -7.56
C ALA A 362 2.45 -18.32 -9.09
N HIS A 363 3.68 -18.42 -9.57
CA HIS A 363 3.98 -18.61 -11.00
C HIS A 363 3.92 -20.08 -11.46
N ASP A 364 3.78 -21.02 -10.53
CA ASP A 364 3.60 -22.43 -10.86
C ASP A 364 2.14 -22.81 -11.08
N VAL A 365 1.21 -22.05 -10.48
CA VAL A 365 -0.24 -22.22 -10.59
C VAL A 365 -0.73 -21.56 -11.88
N SER A 366 -1.61 -22.21 -12.63
CA SER A 366 -2.19 -21.63 -13.85
C SER A 366 -3.24 -20.55 -13.51
N ALA A 367 -3.51 -19.67 -14.47
CA ALA A 367 -4.51 -18.61 -14.29
C ALA A 367 -5.91 -19.16 -13.99
N GLU A 368 -6.27 -20.31 -14.57
CA GLU A 368 -7.54 -20.99 -14.33
C GLU A 368 -7.69 -21.40 -12.86
N TRP A 369 -6.67 -22.03 -12.26
CA TRP A 369 -6.69 -22.40 -10.84
C TRP A 369 -6.71 -21.19 -9.91
N HIS A 370 -6.05 -20.11 -10.29
CA HIS A 370 -6.16 -18.85 -9.54
C HIS A 370 -7.59 -18.33 -9.54
N VAL A 371 -8.28 -18.31 -10.68
CA VAL A 371 -9.67 -17.86 -10.80
C VAL A 371 -10.62 -18.78 -10.05
N GLN A 372 -10.49 -20.11 -10.22
CA GLN A 372 -11.32 -21.09 -9.54
C GLN A 372 -11.20 -21.00 -8.03
N MET A 373 -9.96 -20.79 -7.51
CA MET A 373 -9.75 -20.58 -6.07
C MET A 373 -10.43 -19.31 -5.58
N GLN A 374 -10.34 -18.21 -6.33
CA GLN A 374 -11.07 -16.98 -6.01
C GLN A 374 -12.57 -17.21 -5.97
N ALA A 375 -13.11 -17.92 -6.95
CA ALA A 375 -14.54 -18.24 -7.03
C ALA A 375 -15.01 -19.14 -5.88
N ALA A 376 -14.20 -20.14 -5.48
CA ALA A 376 -14.51 -21.01 -4.36
C ALA A 376 -14.74 -20.22 -3.05
N PHE A 377 -13.88 -19.23 -2.78
CA PHE A 377 -14.06 -18.34 -1.63
C PHE A 377 -15.19 -17.33 -1.83
N GLN A 378 -15.35 -16.78 -3.05
CA GLN A 378 -16.38 -15.78 -3.34
C GLN A 378 -17.81 -16.30 -3.13
N ARG A 379 -18.07 -17.58 -3.38
CA ARG A 379 -19.42 -18.20 -3.20
C ARG A 379 -19.98 -18.02 -1.79
N HIS A 380 -19.11 -17.86 -0.79
CA HIS A 380 -19.46 -17.73 0.61
C HIS A 380 -18.90 -16.46 1.28
N THR A 381 -18.65 -15.41 0.50
CA THR A 381 -18.17 -14.12 1.00
C THR A 381 -19.20 -13.03 0.75
N ASP A 382 -19.64 -12.32 1.80
CA ASP A 382 -20.61 -11.23 1.67
C ASP A 382 -20.13 -10.12 0.75
N ASN A 383 -18.93 -9.59 1.01
CA ASN A 383 -18.31 -8.54 0.20
C ASN A 383 -17.63 -9.15 -1.04
N ALA A 384 -16.36 -8.87 -1.28
CA ALA A 384 -15.64 -9.46 -2.40
C ALA A 384 -14.34 -10.12 -1.94
N VAL A 385 -13.65 -10.73 -2.88
CA VAL A 385 -12.40 -11.43 -2.67
C VAL A 385 -11.29 -10.74 -3.47
N SER A 386 -10.28 -10.24 -2.74
CA SER A 386 -9.07 -9.75 -3.38
C SER A 386 -8.15 -10.92 -3.71
N LYS A 387 -7.88 -11.10 -4.98
CA LYS A 387 -6.94 -12.10 -5.48
C LYS A 387 -6.28 -11.63 -6.77
N THR A 388 -4.97 -11.75 -6.82
CA THR A 388 -4.20 -11.49 -8.03
C THR A 388 -4.12 -12.75 -8.88
N ILE A 389 -4.50 -12.65 -10.15
CA ILE A 389 -4.25 -13.70 -11.12
C ILE A 389 -2.85 -13.48 -11.70
N ASN A 390 -1.90 -14.32 -11.29
CA ASN A 390 -0.51 -14.18 -11.66
C ASN A 390 -0.24 -14.86 -13.00
N PHE A 391 0.31 -14.11 -13.95
CA PHE A 391 0.75 -14.59 -15.24
C PHE A 391 2.27 -14.58 -15.35
N ARG A 392 2.81 -15.57 -16.05
CA ARG A 392 4.22 -15.56 -16.44
C ARG A 392 4.46 -14.50 -17.52
N GLN A 393 5.73 -14.13 -17.72
CA GLN A 393 6.12 -13.12 -18.71
C GLN A 393 5.63 -13.46 -20.14
N GLU A 394 5.61 -14.75 -20.49
CA GLU A 394 5.26 -15.26 -21.82
C GLU A 394 3.76 -15.25 -22.10
N ALA A 395 2.92 -14.96 -21.10
CA ALA A 395 1.47 -14.94 -21.26
C ALA A 395 1.04 -13.91 -22.30
N THR A 396 0.07 -14.28 -23.10
CA THR A 396 -0.49 -13.47 -24.19
C THR A 396 -1.72 -12.67 -23.73
N PRO A 397 -2.16 -11.66 -24.46
CA PRO A 397 -3.45 -11.02 -24.22
C PRO A 397 -4.63 -12.00 -24.25
N ASP A 398 -4.58 -13.04 -25.07
CA ASP A 398 -5.64 -14.06 -25.14
C ASP A 398 -5.73 -14.89 -23.83
N ASP A 399 -4.61 -15.10 -23.13
CA ASP A 399 -4.62 -15.75 -21.82
C ASP A 399 -5.34 -14.87 -20.77
N VAL A 400 -5.13 -13.56 -20.83
CA VAL A 400 -5.81 -12.59 -19.95
C VAL A 400 -7.30 -12.53 -20.28
N GLU A 401 -7.65 -12.53 -21.58
CA GLU A 401 -9.05 -12.57 -22.05
C GLU A 401 -9.78 -13.79 -21.49
N ARG A 402 -9.16 -14.98 -21.60
CA ARG A 402 -9.73 -16.22 -21.03
C ARG A 402 -9.93 -16.14 -19.53
N ALA A 403 -8.97 -15.60 -18.79
CA ALA A 403 -9.10 -15.45 -17.34
C ALA A 403 -10.23 -14.49 -16.95
N TYR A 404 -10.41 -13.39 -17.68
CA TYR A 404 -11.49 -12.44 -17.45
C TYR A 404 -12.89 -13.06 -17.72
N LEU A 405 -13.02 -13.79 -18.81
CA LEU A 405 -14.25 -14.53 -19.13
C LEU A 405 -14.52 -15.63 -18.11
N LEU A 406 -13.48 -16.38 -17.69
CA LEU A 406 -13.64 -17.42 -16.67
C LEU A 406 -14.10 -16.81 -15.33
N ALA A 407 -13.52 -15.70 -14.88
CA ALA A 407 -13.95 -15.02 -13.66
C ALA A 407 -15.43 -14.56 -13.75
N TYR A 408 -15.85 -14.11 -14.92
CA TYR A 408 -17.25 -13.81 -15.19
C TYR A 408 -18.12 -15.06 -15.07
N HIS A 409 -17.77 -16.19 -15.67
CA HIS A 409 -18.58 -17.42 -15.61
C HIS A 409 -18.60 -18.05 -14.22
N GLU A 410 -17.48 -18.00 -13.50
CA GLU A 410 -17.34 -18.55 -12.14
C GLU A 410 -18.01 -17.70 -11.05
N GLY A 411 -18.61 -16.56 -11.39
CA GLY A 411 -19.36 -15.75 -10.42
C GLY A 411 -18.52 -14.83 -9.54
N CYS A 412 -17.27 -14.55 -9.89
CA CYS A 412 -16.45 -13.56 -9.19
C CYS A 412 -17.10 -12.16 -9.25
N LYS A 413 -16.89 -11.33 -8.23
CA LYS A 413 -17.33 -9.92 -8.19
C LYS A 413 -16.36 -8.94 -8.85
N GLY A 414 -15.12 -9.37 -9.04
CA GLY A 414 -14.08 -8.60 -9.71
C GLY A 414 -12.88 -9.47 -10.04
N ILE A 415 -11.97 -8.95 -10.82
CA ILE A 415 -10.72 -9.62 -11.18
C ILE A 415 -9.61 -8.59 -11.43
N THR A 416 -8.43 -8.89 -10.91
CA THR A 416 -7.19 -8.14 -11.14
C THR A 416 -6.08 -9.10 -11.54
N ILE A 417 -5.27 -8.71 -12.50
CA ILE A 417 -4.16 -9.53 -12.98
C ILE A 417 -2.80 -8.87 -12.68
N TYR A 418 -1.79 -9.71 -12.66
CA TYR A 418 -0.39 -9.27 -12.66
C TYR A 418 0.42 -10.18 -13.59
N ARG A 419 1.10 -9.60 -14.58
CA ARG A 419 2.03 -10.33 -15.44
C ARG A 419 3.47 -10.02 -15.04
N ASP A 420 4.30 -11.07 -14.88
CA ASP A 420 5.71 -10.91 -14.53
C ASP A 420 6.41 -9.95 -15.51
N LYS A 421 7.23 -9.04 -14.97
CA LYS A 421 7.96 -8.01 -15.72
C LYS A 421 7.09 -7.03 -16.53
N SER A 422 5.80 -6.92 -16.24
CA SER A 422 4.94 -5.89 -16.85
C SER A 422 5.20 -4.48 -16.30
N ARG A 423 5.93 -4.36 -15.18
CA ARG A 423 6.33 -3.08 -14.57
C ARG A 423 7.84 -3.06 -14.35
N GLU A 424 8.50 -1.91 -14.59
CA GLU A 424 9.95 -1.75 -14.43
C GLU A 424 10.43 -1.96 -12.98
N MET A 425 9.63 -1.57 -11.98
CA MET A 425 9.91 -1.79 -10.55
C MET A 425 8.97 -2.86 -10.00
N GLN A 426 9.53 -4.02 -9.65
CA GLN A 426 8.81 -5.08 -8.97
C GLN A 426 9.06 -5.00 -7.46
N VAL A 427 7.99 -5.12 -6.67
CA VAL A 427 8.06 -5.13 -5.19
C VAL A 427 8.74 -6.41 -4.67
N LEU A 428 8.56 -7.52 -5.39
CA LEU A 428 9.19 -8.82 -5.11
C LEU A 428 9.85 -9.31 -6.41
N SER A 429 11.14 -9.57 -6.39
CA SER A 429 11.88 -10.12 -7.52
C SER A 429 12.78 -11.26 -7.08
N HIS A 430 12.88 -12.29 -7.91
CA HIS A 430 13.96 -13.27 -7.77
C HIS A 430 15.29 -12.59 -8.13
N THR A 431 16.31 -12.79 -7.30
CA THR A 431 17.66 -12.31 -7.63
C THR A 431 18.20 -13.18 -8.75
N THR A 432 17.97 -12.80 -10.00
CA THR A 432 18.67 -13.42 -11.14
C THR A 432 20.15 -13.12 -10.95
N VAL A 433 20.96 -14.16 -10.73
CA VAL A 433 22.41 -14.05 -10.87
C VAL A 433 22.67 -13.80 -12.34
N LYS A 434 22.89 -12.53 -12.69
CA LYS A 434 23.32 -12.19 -14.05
C LYS A 434 24.67 -12.81 -14.29
N GLY A 435 24.80 -13.54 -15.39
CA GLY A 435 26.07 -14.16 -15.79
C GLY A 435 27.20 -13.15 -15.95
N PRO A 436 28.46 -13.57 -15.95
CA PRO A 436 29.62 -12.69 -16.01
C PRO A 436 29.57 -11.66 -17.15
N GLU A 437 29.07 -12.06 -18.32
CA GLU A 437 28.96 -11.19 -19.50
C GLU A 437 27.94 -10.04 -19.34
N GLN A 438 26.87 -10.21 -18.56
CA GLN A 438 25.91 -9.14 -18.25
C GLN A 438 26.40 -8.21 -17.14
N GLN A 439 27.29 -8.70 -16.26
CA GLN A 439 27.93 -7.87 -15.24
C GLN A 439 28.98 -6.94 -15.87
N GLU A 440 29.69 -7.39 -16.90
CA GLU A 440 30.63 -6.55 -17.65
C GLU A 440 29.92 -5.48 -18.48
N ALA A 441 28.77 -5.79 -19.09
CA ALA A 441 27.96 -4.81 -19.82
C ALA A 441 27.42 -3.70 -18.90
N ILE A 442 26.95 -4.04 -17.69
CA ILE A 442 26.48 -3.05 -16.70
C ILE A 442 27.65 -2.25 -16.11
N ALA A 443 28.79 -2.89 -15.87
CA ALA A 443 30.01 -2.21 -15.44
C ALA A 443 30.54 -1.27 -16.55
N ALA A 444 30.41 -1.66 -17.81
CA ALA A 444 30.77 -0.81 -18.96
C ALA A 444 29.77 0.37 -19.13
N GLU A 445 28.46 0.15 -18.97
CA GLU A 445 27.47 1.23 -18.93
C GLU A 445 27.65 2.18 -17.75
N GLN A 446 28.00 1.65 -16.56
CA GLN A 446 28.29 2.47 -15.38
C GLN A 446 29.63 3.20 -15.47
N SER A 447 30.62 2.67 -16.19
CA SER A 447 31.89 3.34 -16.45
C SER A 447 31.80 4.40 -17.55
N LEU A 448 30.81 4.33 -18.44
CA LEU A 448 30.48 5.37 -19.42
C LEU A 448 29.66 6.51 -18.82
N GLY A 449 29.11 6.35 -17.60
CA GLY A 449 28.33 7.37 -16.88
C GLY A 449 29.12 8.44 -16.15
N VAL A 450 30.46 8.47 -16.23
CA VAL A 450 31.31 9.46 -15.52
C VAL A 450 31.77 10.57 -16.46
N ALA A 451 31.07 10.91 -17.50
CA ALA A 451 31.29 12.13 -18.27
C ALA A 451 30.06 12.61 -19.06
N ALA A 452 28.89 12.46 -18.54
CA ALA A 452 27.74 13.19 -19.05
C ALA A 452 27.70 14.54 -18.33
N GLY A 453 28.12 15.61 -19.01
CA GLY A 453 27.73 16.97 -18.65
C GLY A 453 26.21 17.06 -18.54
N PRO A 454 25.64 18.14 -17.95
CA PRO A 454 24.23 18.25 -17.70
C PRO A 454 23.44 17.89 -18.96
N PRO A 455 22.37 17.06 -18.83
CA PRO A 455 21.58 16.65 -19.97
C PRO A 455 21.14 17.88 -20.75
N SER A 456 21.32 17.86 -22.07
CA SER A 456 20.89 18.95 -22.94
C SER A 456 19.39 19.12 -22.80
N LEU A 457 18.99 20.18 -22.08
CA LEU A 457 17.60 20.53 -21.83
C LEU A 457 16.92 20.81 -23.17
N ARG A 458 15.81 20.12 -23.46
CA ARG A 458 14.90 20.58 -24.52
C ARG A 458 14.27 21.89 -24.05
N PRO A 459 14.30 22.96 -24.85
CA PRO A 459 13.69 24.23 -24.47
C PRO A 459 12.21 24.02 -24.08
N GLY A 460 11.84 24.42 -22.85
CA GLY A 460 10.45 24.37 -22.35
C GLY A 460 10.10 23.22 -21.39
N GLN A 461 11.01 22.32 -21.05
CA GLN A 461 10.73 21.32 -19.99
C GLN A 461 11.27 21.79 -18.63
N PRO A 462 10.45 21.79 -17.55
CA PRO A 462 10.90 22.14 -16.21
C PRO A 462 11.90 21.08 -15.70
N TYR A 463 13.07 21.53 -15.28
CA TYR A 463 14.14 20.67 -14.73
C TYR A 463 14.27 20.88 -13.23
N ARG A 464 14.26 19.77 -12.46
CA ARG A 464 14.45 19.80 -11.01
C ARG A 464 15.93 19.72 -10.65
N ARG A 465 16.51 20.81 -10.13
CA ARG A 465 17.85 20.83 -9.54
C ARG A 465 17.80 20.26 -8.12
N ARG A 466 18.26 19.02 -7.92
CA ARG A 466 18.32 18.40 -6.58
C ARG A 466 19.53 18.93 -5.81
N LEU A 467 19.39 19.06 -4.48
CA LEU A 467 20.52 19.38 -3.62
C LEU A 467 21.43 18.14 -3.46
N PRO A 468 22.76 18.35 -3.22
CA PRO A 468 23.66 17.26 -2.86
C PRO A 468 23.27 16.65 -1.51
N ASP A 469 23.59 15.36 -1.30
CA ASP A 469 23.28 14.66 -0.06
C ASP A 469 23.93 15.30 1.18
N GLN A 470 25.13 15.85 1.04
CA GLN A 470 25.80 16.62 2.06
C GLN A 470 25.85 18.09 1.65
N ARG A 471 25.21 18.95 2.45
CA ARG A 471 25.01 20.37 2.14
C ARG A 471 25.04 21.23 3.39
N ASN A 472 25.36 22.51 3.20
CA ASN A 472 25.25 23.50 4.26
C ASN A 472 23.78 23.87 4.50
N SER A 473 23.42 24.18 5.73
CA SER A 473 22.09 24.66 6.09
C SER A 473 22.16 25.82 7.09
N VAL A 474 21.13 26.65 7.08
CA VAL A 474 20.91 27.71 8.07
C VAL A 474 19.63 27.38 8.84
N THR A 475 19.75 27.29 10.16
CA THR A 475 18.59 27.10 11.05
C THR A 475 18.33 28.39 11.83
N HIS A 476 17.09 28.85 11.84
CA HIS A 476 16.61 30.03 12.53
C HIS A 476 15.46 29.67 13.47
N LYS A 477 15.62 30.02 14.77
CA LYS A 477 14.54 29.94 15.76
C LYS A 477 13.66 31.17 15.66
N PHE A 478 12.34 30.99 15.64
CA PHE A 478 11.40 32.10 15.61
C PHE A 478 10.26 31.91 16.60
N GLU A 479 9.57 33.01 16.91
CA GLU A 479 8.35 33.03 17.68
C GLU A 479 7.37 34.02 17.03
N VAL A 480 6.10 33.62 16.86
CA VAL A 480 5.02 34.47 16.34
C VAL A 480 3.78 34.26 17.19
N GLY A 481 3.31 35.32 17.85
CA GLY A 481 2.09 35.27 18.68
C GLY A 481 2.14 34.20 19.80
N GLY A 482 3.30 33.96 20.39
CA GLY A 482 3.51 32.95 21.44
C GLY A 482 3.75 31.51 20.92
N GLN A 483 3.76 31.31 19.58
CA GLN A 483 4.07 30.01 18.98
C GLN A 483 5.55 29.99 18.55
N GLU A 484 6.33 29.12 19.19
CA GLU A 484 7.75 28.90 18.83
C GLU A 484 7.91 27.87 17.70
N GLY A 485 8.96 28.06 16.89
CA GLY A 485 9.35 27.14 15.83
C GLY A 485 10.77 27.35 15.31
N TYR A 486 11.17 26.47 14.42
CA TYR A 486 12.45 26.51 13.71
C TYR A 486 12.21 26.42 12.21
N VAL A 487 12.89 27.26 11.43
CA VAL A 487 13.02 27.11 9.99
C VAL A 487 14.45 26.73 9.63
N THR A 488 14.64 25.63 8.90
CA THR A 488 15.94 25.18 8.43
C THR A 488 15.95 25.24 6.91
N VAL A 489 16.94 25.93 6.34
CA VAL A 489 17.09 26.13 4.89
C VAL A 489 18.37 25.44 4.43
N GLY A 490 18.24 24.43 3.57
CA GLY A 490 19.36 23.77 2.90
C GLY A 490 19.81 24.57 1.67
N LEU A 491 21.12 24.71 1.51
CA LEU A 491 21.73 25.55 0.51
C LEU A 491 22.45 24.73 -0.55
N TYR A 492 22.39 25.19 -1.80
CA TYR A 492 23.31 24.75 -2.84
C TYR A 492 24.72 25.26 -2.59
N ASP A 493 25.70 24.73 -3.31
CA ASP A 493 27.13 25.16 -3.20
C ASP A 493 27.35 26.65 -3.55
N ASP A 494 26.46 27.22 -4.36
CA ASP A 494 26.46 28.64 -4.70
C ASP A 494 25.83 29.54 -3.64
N GLY A 495 25.36 28.96 -2.50
CA GLY A 495 24.75 29.65 -1.40
C GLY A 495 23.26 29.99 -1.61
N SER A 496 22.66 29.58 -2.73
CA SER A 496 21.22 29.76 -2.99
C SER A 496 20.38 28.73 -2.20
N PRO A 497 19.16 29.08 -1.74
CA PRO A 497 18.27 28.17 -1.03
C PRO A 497 17.66 27.14 -1.98
N GLY A 498 17.60 25.86 -1.55
CA GLY A 498 17.05 24.78 -2.36
C GLY A 498 16.05 23.92 -1.62
N GLU A 499 15.99 24.00 -0.29
CA GLU A 499 14.99 23.32 0.51
C GLU A 499 14.71 24.06 1.82
N VAL A 500 13.50 23.90 2.31
CA VAL A 500 13.02 24.52 3.54
C VAL A 500 12.35 23.45 4.41
N PHE A 501 12.67 23.43 5.70
CA PHE A 501 12.00 22.64 6.73
C PHE A 501 11.49 23.58 7.80
N VAL A 502 10.28 23.35 8.28
CA VAL A 502 9.67 24.13 9.36
C VAL A 502 9.25 23.18 10.47
N THR A 503 9.79 23.38 11.67
CA THR A 503 9.44 22.57 12.84
C THR A 503 8.76 23.45 13.89
N ILE A 504 7.56 23.04 14.35
CA ILE A 504 6.78 23.72 15.37
C ILE A 504 6.54 22.76 16.56
N SER A 505 6.53 23.30 17.77
CA SER A 505 6.67 22.56 19.04
C SER A 505 5.59 21.54 19.42
N LYS A 506 4.47 21.42 18.69
CA LYS A 506 3.44 20.39 18.98
C LYS A 506 3.34 19.37 17.85
N GLU A 507 3.86 18.17 18.08
CA GLU A 507 3.68 17.03 17.17
C GLU A 507 2.19 16.69 17.02
N GLY A 508 1.78 16.40 15.76
CA GLY A 508 0.40 16.00 15.44
C GLY A 508 -0.62 17.12 15.33
N SER A 509 -0.21 18.40 15.44
CA SER A 509 -1.15 19.51 15.25
C SER A 509 -1.39 19.82 13.77
N THR A 510 -2.61 20.27 13.42
CA THR A 510 -2.97 20.72 12.06
C THR A 510 -2.01 21.80 11.54
N ILE A 511 -1.58 22.71 12.41
CA ILE A 511 -0.63 23.79 12.07
C ILE A 511 0.70 23.19 11.64
N ARG A 512 1.22 22.17 12.33
CA ARG A 512 2.46 21.51 11.94
C ARG A 512 2.33 20.86 10.56
N GLY A 513 1.27 20.08 10.32
CA GLY A 513 1.05 19.43 9.02
C GLY A 513 0.94 20.42 7.86
N LEU A 514 0.25 21.55 8.07
CA LEU A 514 0.18 22.63 7.07
C LEU A 514 1.53 23.28 6.82
N MET A 515 2.32 23.55 7.88
CA MET A 515 3.65 24.14 7.74
C MET A 515 4.65 23.20 7.07
N ASP A 516 4.58 21.88 7.35
CA ASP A 516 5.36 20.87 6.64
C ASP A 516 4.99 20.84 5.14
N SER A 517 3.71 20.93 4.81
CA SER A 517 3.23 20.99 3.42
C SER A 517 3.73 22.25 2.69
N VAL A 518 3.65 23.42 3.33
CA VAL A 518 4.20 24.68 2.78
C VAL A 518 5.70 24.56 2.57
N ALA A 519 6.43 23.99 3.52
CA ALA A 519 7.88 23.80 3.43
C ALA A 519 8.27 22.88 2.27
N VAL A 520 7.56 21.75 2.07
CA VAL A 520 7.77 20.83 0.94
C VAL A 520 7.48 21.51 -0.40
N LEU A 521 6.35 22.23 -0.53
CA LEU A 521 6.00 22.94 -1.75
C LEU A 521 7.02 24.04 -2.08
N THR A 522 7.47 24.78 -1.07
CA THR A 522 8.53 25.79 -1.22
C THR A 522 9.84 25.16 -1.71
N SER A 523 10.25 24.04 -1.10
CA SER A 523 11.44 23.30 -1.52
C SER A 523 11.35 22.84 -2.98
N LEU A 524 10.22 22.29 -3.39
CA LEU A 524 10.00 21.88 -4.77
C LEU A 524 10.04 23.08 -5.73
N ALA A 525 9.37 24.17 -5.39
CA ALA A 525 9.37 25.38 -6.21
C ALA A 525 10.78 25.93 -6.43
N LEU A 526 11.59 26.04 -5.35
CA LEU A 526 13.00 26.47 -5.43
C LEU A 526 13.84 25.51 -6.29
N GLN A 527 13.64 24.21 -6.17
CA GLN A 527 14.36 23.19 -6.95
C GLN A 527 13.97 23.18 -8.43
N TYR A 528 12.76 23.62 -8.76
CA TYR A 528 12.33 23.85 -10.15
C TYR A 528 12.65 25.23 -10.68
N GLY A 529 13.41 26.06 -9.91
CA GLY A 529 13.90 27.36 -10.37
C GLY A 529 12.90 28.50 -10.24
N VAL A 530 11.85 28.35 -9.42
CA VAL A 530 10.98 29.49 -9.08
C VAL A 530 11.77 30.46 -8.21
N PRO A 531 11.87 31.76 -8.56
CA PRO A 531 12.56 32.77 -7.76
C PRO A 531 11.97 32.87 -6.35
N LEU A 532 12.84 32.97 -5.33
CA LEU A 532 12.38 33.10 -3.94
C LEU A 532 11.51 34.35 -3.73
N GLU A 533 11.83 35.43 -4.43
CA GLU A 533 11.11 36.70 -4.39
C GLU A 533 9.66 36.56 -4.88
N ASP A 534 9.42 35.69 -5.88
CA ASP A 534 8.08 35.43 -6.38
C ASP A 534 7.25 34.67 -5.35
N LEU A 535 7.86 33.72 -4.65
CA LEU A 535 7.22 33.00 -3.54
C LEU A 535 6.95 33.94 -2.36
N ALA A 536 7.95 34.74 -1.96
CA ALA A 536 7.83 35.68 -0.85
C ALA A 536 6.68 36.68 -1.11
N ARG A 537 6.64 37.29 -2.29
CA ARG A 537 5.56 38.21 -2.69
C ARG A 537 4.15 37.62 -2.64
N LYS A 538 4.03 36.28 -2.85
CA LYS A 538 2.73 35.59 -2.81
C LYS A 538 2.27 35.30 -1.41
N PHE A 539 3.18 35.08 -0.48
CA PHE A 539 2.88 34.65 0.89
C PHE A 539 3.02 35.76 1.92
N GLU A 540 3.72 36.86 1.61
CA GLU A 540 3.78 38.06 2.43
C GLU A 540 2.39 38.62 2.65
N GLY A 541 2.08 39.02 3.89
CA GLY A 541 0.80 39.60 4.28
C GLY A 541 -0.34 38.59 4.40
N THR A 542 -0.13 37.28 4.17
CA THR A 542 -1.18 36.27 4.44
C THR A 542 -1.56 36.27 5.92
N ARG A 543 -2.89 36.33 6.21
CA ARG A 543 -3.39 36.54 7.58
C ARG A 543 -4.18 35.33 8.09
N PHE A 544 -3.67 34.68 9.11
CA PHE A 544 -4.34 33.62 9.89
C PHE A 544 -3.61 33.39 11.22
N GLU A 545 -4.23 32.70 12.16
CA GLU A 545 -3.64 32.39 13.48
C GLU A 545 -2.56 31.29 13.37
N PRO A 546 -1.47 31.39 14.18
CA PRO A 546 -1.12 32.49 15.09
C PRO A 546 -0.49 33.68 14.35
N TYR A 547 -0.84 34.88 14.81
CA TYR A 547 -0.25 36.15 14.35
C TYR A 547 0.09 37.04 15.57
N GLY A 548 0.96 38.00 15.41
CA GLY A 548 1.29 38.91 16.51
C GLY A 548 2.72 39.42 16.52
N VAL A 549 3.21 39.69 17.73
CA VAL A 549 4.59 40.12 17.97
C VAL A 549 5.52 38.94 17.78
N THR A 550 6.71 39.18 17.26
CA THR A 550 7.76 38.18 17.06
C THR A 550 8.99 38.48 17.91
N ASN A 551 9.85 37.50 18.09
CA ASN A 551 11.16 37.66 18.76
C ASN A 551 12.26 38.20 17.84
N ASN A 552 11.95 38.54 16.57
CA ASN A 552 12.92 39.05 15.59
C ASN A 552 12.87 40.59 15.55
N ALA A 553 14.02 41.24 15.81
CA ALA A 553 14.12 42.68 15.83
C ALA A 553 13.81 43.37 14.48
N ASP A 554 14.09 42.66 13.37
CA ASP A 554 13.89 43.17 12.01
C ASP A 554 12.46 42.91 11.47
N LEU A 555 11.75 41.91 12.06
CA LEU A 555 10.40 41.51 11.70
C LEU A 555 9.49 41.50 12.93
N ARG A 556 9.33 42.66 13.59
CA ARG A 556 8.66 42.78 14.91
C ARG A 556 7.21 42.28 14.96
N ARG A 557 6.51 42.20 13.84
CA ARG A 557 5.14 41.70 13.74
C ARG A 557 4.96 40.89 12.48
N ALA A 558 4.18 39.82 12.61
CA ALA A 558 3.77 38.99 11.49
C ALA A 558 2.25 38.77 11.52
N THR A 559 1.65 38.65 10.35
CA THR A 559 0.21 38.39 10.17
C THR A 559 -0.13 36.90 10.13
N SER A 560 0.89 36.04 10.03
CA SER A 560 0.82 34.60 10.19
C SER A 560 2.23 34.00 10.31
N LEU A 561 2.33 32.69 10.60
CA LEU A 561 3.59 31.95 10.52
C LEU A 561 4.17 31.97 9.11
N VAL A 562 3.33 31.82 8.10
CA VAL A 562 3.73 31.83 6.69
C VAL A 562 4.27 33.21 6.29
N ASP A 563 3.57 34.30 6.63
CA ASP A 563 4.04 35.66 6.42
C ASP A 563 5.44 35.88 7.02
N TYR A 564 5.64 35.45 8.28
CA TYR A 564 6.93 35.56 8.94
C TYR A 564 8.05 34.83 8.20
N ILE A 565 7.81 33.55 7.86
CA ILE A 565 8.81 32.68 7.27
C ILE A 565 9.24 33.21 5.90
N PHE A 566 8.31 33.61 5.04
CA PHE A 566 8.63 34.09 3.69
C PHE A 566 9.34 35.44 3.70
N ARG A 567 8.95 36.37 4.58
CA ARG A 567 9.65 37.64 4.79
C ARG A 567 11.06 37.41 5.32
N TRP A 568 11.25 36.46 6.26
CA TRP A 568 12.56 36.10 6.76
C TRP A 568 13.44 35.43 5.67
N LEU A 569 12.86 34.54 4.86
CA LEU A 569 13.56 33.91 3.73
C LEU A 569 14.04 34.96 2.73
N GLU A 570 13.19 35.90 2.35
CA GLU A 570 13.54 36.99 1.43
C GLU A 570 14.61 37.93 2.01
N GLN A 571 14.50 38.30 3.28
CA GLN A 571 15.51 39.09 3.97
C GLN A 571 16.87 38.38 4.00
N ARG A 572 16.88 37.07 4.13
CA ARG A 572 18.11 36.27 4.32
C ARG A 572 18.75 35.81 3.01
N PHE A 573 17.95 35.47 2.01
CA PHE A 573 18.36 34.79 0.79
C PHE A 573 17.87 35.47 -0.51
N GLY A 574 17.18 36.58 -0.46
CA GLY A 574 16.69 37.33 -1.63
C GLY A 574 17.83 37.87 -2.50
N GLU A 575 17.47 38.44 -3.66
CA GLU A 575 18.43 38.88 -4.68
C GLU A 575 19.61 39.68 -4.12
N GLY A 576 20.81 39.27 -4.52
CA GLY A 576 22.10 39.89 -4.08
C GLY A 576 22.63 39.45 -2.70
N LYS A 577 21.89 38.60 -1.94
CA LYS A 577 22.26 38.18 -0.58
C LYS A 577 22.71 36.70 -0.53
N ARG A 578 23.70 36.31 -1.29
CA ARG A 578 24.25 34.95 -1.22
C ARG A 578 25.07 34.77 0.05
N VAL A 579 24.74 33.70 0.82
CA VAL A 579 25.54 33.33 2.00
C VAL A 579 26.84 32.70 1.52
N GLN A 580 27.98 33.40 1.69
CA GLN A 580 29.29 32.80 1.42
C GLN A 580 29.51 31.62 2.37
N ALA A 581 29.65 30.42 1.82
CA ALA A 581 30.09 29.25 2.57
C ALA A 581 31.52 29.51 3.08
N LYS A 582 31.71 29.57 4.40
CA LYS A 582 33.06 29.56 4.96
C LYS A 582 33.71 28.23 4.57
N PRO A 583 34.91 28.22 3.96
CA PRO A 583 35.58 26.98 3.66
C PRO A 583 35.82 26.21 4.96
N ALA A 584 35.57 24.89 4.92
CA ALA A 584 35.87 23.99 6.03
C ALA A 584 37.35 24.13 6.38
N MET A 585 37.66 24.61 7.58
CA MET A 585 39.04 24.72 8.08
C MET A 585 39.69 23.34 7.99
N GLY A 586 40.80 23.30 7.24
CA GLY A 586 41.66 22.14 7.09
C GLY A 586 42.03 21.55 8.46
N ARG A 587 41.95 20.25 8.58
CA ARG A 587 42.40 19.46 9.73
C ARG A 587 43.89 19.81 10.04
N GLY A 588 44.08 20.71 10.99
CA GLY A 588 45.37 20.86 11.68
C GLY A 588 45.61 19.61 12.53
N ARG A 589 46.67 18.90 12.20
CA ARG A 589 47.23 17.77 12.93
C ARG A 589 47.55 18.22 14.38
N ARG A 590 46.69 17.89 15.34
CA ARG A 590 47.05 17.95 16.78
C ARG A 590 47.57 16.58 17.20
N LYS A 591 48.82 16.60 17.72
CA LYS A 591 49.49 15.48 18.38
C LYS A 591 48.76 15.09 19.67
N GLY A 592 48.66 13.82 19.85
CA GLY A 592 48.55 12.98 21.04
C GLY A 592 48.01 13.61 22.32
N ALA A 593 46.77 13.21 22.66
CA ALA A 593 46.35 13.11 24.03
C ALA A 593 45.60 11.76 24.19
N SER A 594 46.07 11.01 25.18
CA SER A 594 45.56 9.70 25.58
C SER A 594 44.06 9.70 25.90
N LEU A 595 43.36 8.68 25.40
CA LEU A 595 41.97 8.38 25.72
C LEU A 595 41.82 7.98 27.21
N PRO A 596 40.85 8.51 27.94
CA PRO A 596 40.40 7.89 29.18
C PRO A 596 39.42 6.77 28.83
N ALA A 597 39.53 5.68 29.56
CA ALA A 597 38.69 4.50 29.47
C ALA A 597 37.25 4.80 29.87
N SER A 598 36.29 4.09 29.20
CA SER A 598 34.87 3.92 29.55
C SER A 598 34.12 5.21 29.95
N GLY A 599 33.43 5.83 29.01
CA GLY A 599 32.57 6.98 29.27
C GLY A 599 31.39 7.02 28.33
N ASP A 600 30.23 7.26 28.93
CA ASP A 600 28.93 7.45 28.30
C ASP A 600 28.97 8.29 27.03
N ILE A 601 28.27 7.84 26.00
CA ILE A 601 28.22 8.51 24.69
C ILE A 601 27.16 9.59 24.73
N SER A 602 27.54 10.86 24.53
CA SER A 602 26.59 11.95 24.33
C SER A 602 25.83 11.75 23.03
N THR A 603 24.51 11.70 23.08
CA THR A 603 23.65 11.44 21.92
C THR A 603 23.32 12.68 21.10
N GLY A 604 23.60 13.88 21.63
CA GLY A 604 23.17 15.14 21.02
C GLY A 604 21.66 15.39 21.06
N VAL A 605 20.89 14.50 21.66
CA VAL A 605 19.42 14.62 21.82
C VAL A 605 19.11 15.37 23.10
N ALA A 606 18.21 16.35 23.05
CA ALA A 606 17.78 17.11 24.22
C ALA A 606 16.77 16.31 25.06
N CYS A 607 16.90 16.37 26.38
CA CYS A 607 15.97 15.78 27.34
C CYS A 607 14.58 16.45 27.21
N PRO A 608 13.49 15.69 27.10
CA PRO A 608 12.15 16.25 26.98
C PRO A 608 11.70 17.03 28.23
N ASP A 609 12.22 16.70 29.42
CA ASP A 609 11.80 17.31 30.68
C ASP A 609 12.57 18.59 31.02
N CYS A 610 13.86 18.68 30.69
CA CYS A 610 14.69 19.82 31.13
C CYS A 610 15.58 20.43 30.02
N GLY A 611 15.57 19.88 28.80
CA GLY A 611 16.35 20.40 27.68
C GLY A 611 17.84 20.07 27.69
N SER A 612 18.37 19.41 28.73
CA SER A 612 19.78 18.99 28.79
C SER A 612 20.06 17.82 27.86
N VAL A 613 21.32 17.66 27.47
CA VAL A 613 21.69 16.57 26.51
C VAL A 613 21.54 15.20 27.20
N LEU A 614 20.86 14.28 26.50
CA LEU A 614 20.75 12.89 26.91
C LEU A 614 22.05 12.12 26.63
N MET A 615 22.41 11.27 27.57
CA MET A 615 23.55 10.36 27.47
C MET A 615 23.04 8.94 27.24
N PHE A 616 23.73 8.18 26.41
CA PHE A 616 23.41 6.76 26.21
C PHE A 616 24.31 5.93 27.15
N ALA A 617 23.71 5.30 28.13
CA ALA A 617 24.40 4.45 29.10
C ALA A 617 23.60 3.17 29.35
N GLU A 618 24.23 2.02 29.34
CA GLU A 618 23.67 0.70 29.68
C GLU A 618 22.37 0.32 28.90
N GLY A 619 22.26 0.79 27.63
CA GLY A 619 21.09 0.50 26.80
C GLY A 619 19.92 1.49 26.94
N CYS A 620 20.04 2.52 27.79
CA CYS A 620 19.02 3.53 28.04
C CYS A 620 19.53 4.94 27.70
N LEU A 621 18.60 5.84 27.34
CA LEU A 621 18.83 7.27 27.22
C LEU A 621 18.56 7.92 28.60
N THR A 622 19.59 8.45 29.24
CA THR A 622 19.47 9.05 30.58
C THR A 622 19.83 10.53 30.58
N CYS A 623 19.12 11.34 31.37
CA CYS A 623 19.43 12.74 31.61
C CYS A 623 20.08 12.92 32.99
N ARG A 624 21.34 13.34 33.02
CA ARG A 624 22.04 13.58 34.28
C ARG A 624 21.55 14.82 35.05
N SER A 625 20.82 15.71 34.40
CA SER A 625 20.34 16.94 34.99
C SER A 625 19.03 16.79 35.75
N CYS A 626 18.08 15.97 35.26
CA CYS A 626 16.77 15.81 35.88
C CYS A 626 16.40 14.36 36.21
N GLY A 627 17.25 13.39 35.86
CA GLY A 627 16.97 11.96 36.12
C GLY A 627 16.03 11.30 35.14
N TYR A 628 15.65 11.96 34.03
CA TYR A 628 14.87 11.33 32.97
C TYR A 628 15.58 10.11 32.39
N GLU A 629 14.85 9.00 32.25
CA GLU A 629 15.38 7.76 31.69
C GLU A 629 14.38 7.15 30.70
N ARG A 630 14.88 6.69 29.54
CA ARG A 630 14.12 5.97 28.54
C ARG A 630 14.95 4.84 27.97
N CYS A 631 14.57 3.61 28.28
CA CYS A 631 15.16 2.40 27.73
C CYS A 631 14.44 1.98 26.45
N ALA A 632 15.17 1.32 25.53
CA ALA A 632 14.66 0.91 24.21
C ALA A 632 13.70 -0.28 24.30
#